data_883a953867b42752d0088d5bae66da90
#
_entry.id   883a953867b42752d0088d5bae66da90
#
_cell.length_a   1.000
_cell.length_b   1.000
_cell.length_c   1.000
_cell.angle_alpha   90.00
_cell.angle_beta   90.00
_cell.angle_gamma   90.00
#
_symmetry.space_group_name_H-M   'P 1'
#
loop_
_entity.id
_entity.type
_entity.pdbx_description
1 polymer ?
#
loop_
_entity_poly.entity_id
_entity_poly.type
_entity_poly.pdbx_seq_one_letter_code
_entity_poly.pdbx_strand_id
1 'polypeptide(L)'
;MKQVTFAYSFQGSSHIKKEENSENRGRKFPCQDRSFAGDFEASEIAEKKEVSLFVKDKNIPSSSVLLPVALNPHNAAFSLVCVSDGHGGAPYFKSQKGAEFAIQTAIEMLSESIDKIALALEKKEYTRLNANLSTSFVRRWIQKVMEDVARTDRGVFLEELNELKEDDEKAWKVYYDEFDAAYGLASQYMNLCRNPVEKDENKEQVSLDKKFSKLDIKSMYGCTIAVYFRIKETPLWYAFKVGDSDILMSFDEEYIKPIADDPQCYENVTTSLCNDDVVRNFCFPDEKYLNRVPKTILCSSDGVANSFTDEEFLKKFYTKLQFSCDEDGPEKTASEIKETLPLLGKKGSGDDISLAGIISYDNSLEGKKQRRESVLNKAAECSKNGNYDVIEGLFKPYLDRNDGDFRRLMAYYDYMEARRLADIGVNTNFLTQWNKAYSSMTCIANDFSQRNFHSKIKEALEQLKNMLPNTIDQEICNRFHEITYNSINDLFRPFIESEPNIYSFYKVVYEYKWIYKCYEKGLFMTFHEAFYKITNELTGLEHIENFNFIEDGRNILRKMLGNMHKMMGIYWYSRSCIKGTV
;
A
#
# COMPACT_ATOMS: atom_id res chain seq x y z
N MET A 1 14.30 -10.68 -18.12
CA MET A 1 13.04 -10.46 -17.37
C MET A 1 11.88 -10.36 -18.36
N LYS A 2 10.74 -10.95 -18.03
CA LYS A 2 9.48 -10.79 -18.78
C LYS A 2 8.77 -9.54 -18.29
N GLN A 3 7.77 -9.06 -19.06
CA GLN A 3 6.93 -7.92 -18.65
C GLN A 3 5.47 -8.25 -18.86
N VAL A 4 4.63 -7.68 -18.01
CA VAL A 4 3.18 -7.69 -18.14
C VAL A 4 2.66 -6.27 -18.02
N THR A 5 1.72 -5.93 -18.88
CA THR A 5 0.94 -4.69 -18.83
C THR A 5 -0.48 -5.01 -18.35
N PHE A 6 -1.06 -4.13 -17.57
CA PHE A 6 -2.46 -4.25 -17.14
C PHE A 6 -3.06 -2.86 -16.87
N ALA A 7 -4.37 -2.75 -17.02
CA ALA A 7 -5.12 -1.54 -16.68
C ALA A 7 -6.55 -1.92 -16.31
N TYR A 8 -7.04 -1.42 -15.18
CA TYR A 8 -8.36 -1.72 -14.65
C TYR A 8 -8.98 -0.48 -14.01
N SER A 9 -10.25 -0.22 -14.31
CA SER A 9 -11.07 0.83 -13.68
C SER A 9 -12.36 0.23 -13.13
N PHE A 10 -12.76 0.64 -11.92
CA PHE A 10 -13.94 0.14 -11.22
C PHE A 10 -14.72 1.31 -10.62
N GLN A 11 -16.05 1.24 -10.75
CA GLN A 11 -16.97 2.21 -10.17
C GLN A 11 -16.94 2.16 -8.65
N GLY A 12 -16.87 3.33 -8.03
CA GLY A 12 -16.83 3.51 -6.59
C GLY A 12 -18.17 3.27 -5.90
N SER A 13 -18.10 2.87 -4.63
CA SER A 13 -19.31 2.57 -3.86
C SER A 13 -20.14 3.83 -3.52
N SER A 14 -19.54 5.02 -3.49
CA SER A 14 -20.22 6.29 -3.28
C SER A 14 -21.14 6.64 -4.47
N HIS A 15 -20.75 6.29 -5.69
CA HIS A 15 -21.55 6.46 -6.90
C HIS A 15 -22.75 5.49 -6.95
N ILE A 16 -22.58 4.30 -6.37
CA ILE A 16 -23.62 3.26 -6.30
C ILE A 16 -24.66 3.57 -5.21
N LYS A 17 -24.23 4.05 -4.04
CA LYS A 17 -25.13 4.31 -2.89
C LYS A 17 -26.10 5.47 -3.10
N LYS A 18 -25.80 6.40 -3.97
CA LYS A 18 -26.75 7.47 -4.34
C LYS A 18 -27.99 6.95 -5.05
N GLU A 19 -27.97 5.71 -5.58
CA GLU A 19 -29.14 5.05 -6.16
C GLU A 19 -30.14 4.50 -5.12
N GLU A 20 -29.68 4.16 -3.90
CA GLU A 20 -30.51 3.49 -2.89
C GLU A 20 -31.27 4.46 -1.97
N ASN A 21 -30.80 5.72 -1.83
CA ASN A 21 -31.46 6.74 -1.01
C ASN A 21 -32.37 7.61 -1.87
N SER A 22 -33.62 7.18 -1.98
CA SER A 22 -34.66 7.70 -2.87
C SER A 22 -35.20 9.14 -2.63
N GLU A 23 -34.63 9.92 -1.73
CA GLU A 23 -35.02 11.32 -1.52
C GLU A 23 -34.21 12.32 -2.36
N ASN A 24 -33.04 11.93 -2.86
CA ASN A 24 -32.31 12.68 -3.89
C ASN A 24 -32.32 11.85 -5.18
N ARG A 25 -33.22 12.18 -6.11
CA ARG A 25 -33.17 11.71 -7.51
C ARG A 25 -31.99 12.35 -8.23
N GLY A 26 -30.78 12.15 -7.66
CA GLY A 26 -29.54 12.61 -8.25
C GLY A 26 -29.19 11.78 -9.48
N ARG A 27 -28.54 12.43 -10.42
CA ARG A 27 -27.98 11.85 -11.65
C ARG A 27 -27.16 10.60 -11.31
N LYS A 28 -27.34 9.53 -12.06
CA LYS A 28 -26.49 8.34 -11.99
C LYS A 28 -25.13 8.69 -12.55
N PHE A 29 -24.09 8.62 -11.73
CA PHE A 29 -22.73 8.81 -12.21
C PHE A 29 -22.14 7.45 -12.62
N PRO A 30 -21.76 7.26 -13.90
CA PRO A 30 -20.98 6.09 -14.32
C PRO A 30 -19.61 6.13 -13.65
N CYS A 31 -18.84 5.04 -13.80
CA CYS A 31 -17.40 5.10 -13.51
C CYS A 31 -16.76 6.20 -14.36
N GLN A 32 -16.22 7.22 -13.71
CA GLN A 32 -15.66 8.39 -14.36
C GLN A 32 -14.19 8.20 -14.70
N ASP A 33 -13.54 7.26 -14.03
CA ASP A 33 -12.13 6.89 -14.24
C ASP A 33 -11.92 6.08 -15.52
N ARG A 34 -10.76 6.30 -16.12
CA ARG A 34 -10.24 5.49 -17.23
C ARG A 34 -8.78 5.15 -17.03
N SER A 35 -8.39 3.95 -17.45
CA SER A 35 -7.01 3.49 -17.40
C SER A 35 -6.62 2.72 -18.66
N PHE A 36 -5.36 2.82 -19.05
CA PHE A 36 -4.80 2.11 -20.19
C PHE A 36 -3.35 1.69 -19.93
N ALA A 37 -2.99 0.50 -20.40
CA ALA A 37 -1.60 0.07 -20.50
C ALA A 37 -1.45 -0.78 -21.77
N GLY A 38 -0.48 -0.48 -22.59
CA GLY A 38 -0.27 -1.21 -23.86
C GLY A 38 1.05 -0.90 -24.53
N ASP A 39 1.36 -1.74 -25.49
CA ASP A 39 2.55 -1.67 -26.33
C ASP A 39 2.17 -1.27 -27.75
N PHE A 40 2.98 -0.41 -28.34
CA PHE A 40 2.87 0.05 -29.72
C PHE A 40 4.19 -0.27 -30.44
N GLU A 41 4.08 -1.08 -31.48
CA GLU A 41 5.23 -1.40 -32.33
C GLU A 41 5.45 -0.29 -33.36
N ALA A 42 6.68 -0.16 -33.83
CA ALA A 42 6.98 0.76 -34.91
C ALA A 42 6.10 0.49 -36.17
N SER A 43 5.64 1.53 -36.82
CA SER A 43 4.79 1.43 -38.01
C SER A 43 5.13 2.51 -39.01
N GLU A 44 5.31 2.12 -40.27
CA GLU A 44 5.54 3.04 -41.40
C GLU A 44 4.24 3.64 -41.98
N ILE A 45 3.09 3.15 -41.56
CA ILE A 45 1.78 3.57 -42.07
C ILE A 45 0.88 4.13 -40.95
N ALA A 46 0.03 5.08 -41.34
CA ALA A 46 -1.02 5.55 -40.45
C ALA A 46 -2.10 4.49 -40.29
N GLU A 47 -2.53 4.25 -39.04
CA GLU A 47 -3.53 3.25 -38.71
C GLU A 47 -4.64 3.84 -37.84
N LYS A 48 -5.89 3.45 -38.13
CA LYS A 48 -7.02 3.68 -37.22
C LYS A 48 -7.37 2.36 -36.57
N LYS A 49 -7.33 2.30 -35.26
CA LYS A 49 -7.72 1.10 -34.51
C LYS A 49 -8.52 1.44 -33.27
N GLU A 50 -9.13 0.46 -32.69
CA GLU A 50 -9.78 0.56 -31.39
C GLU A 50 -8.90 -0.05 -30.33
N VAL A 51 -8.70 0.66 -29.21
CA VAL A 51 -8.09 0.14 -28.00
C VAL A 51 -9.19 -0.16 -26.99
N SER A 52 -9.04 -1.27 -26.28
CA SER A 52 -10.01 -1.69 -25.28
C SER A 52 -9.56 -1.21 -23.90
N LEU A 53 -10.45 -0.47 -23.22
CA LEU A 53 -10.29 -0.09 -21.82
C LEU A 53 -11.14 -1.03 -20.96
N PHE A 54 -10.56 -1.61 -19.92
CA PHE A 54 -11.33 -2.37 -18.94
C PHE A 54 -11.99 -1.42 -17.94
N VAL A 55 -13.33 -1.36 -17.97
CA VAL A 55 -14.14 -0.56 -17.03
C VAL A 55 -15.26 -1.43 -16.49
N LYS A 56 -15.29 -1.65 -15.17
CA LYS A 56 -16.39 -2.35 -14.53
C LYS A 56 -17.34 -1.36 -13.86
N ASP A 57 -18.45 -1.15 -14.49
CA ASP A 57 -19.51 -0.24 -14.12
C ASP A 57 -20.84 -1.00 -14.12
N LYS A 58 -21.74 -0.73 -13.17
CA LYS A 58 -23.07 -1.35 -13.14
C LYS A 58 -23.93 -1.04 -14.37
N ASN A 59 -23.69 0.10 -14.99
CA ASN A 59 -24.48 0.59 -16.13
C ASN A 59 -23.91 0.15 -17.49
N ILE A 60 -22.69 -0.44 -17.51
CA ILE A 60 -22.03 -0.93 -18.74
C ILE A 60 -22.18 -2.45 -18.80
N PRO A 61 -22.93 -3.01 -19.79
CA PRO A 61 -23.15 -4.44 -19.91
C PRO A 61 -21.87 -5.27 -20.14
N SER A 62 -20.86 -4.66 -20.79
CA SER A 62 -19.55 -5.29 -21.03
C SER A 62 -18.50 -4.59 -20.17
N SER A 63 -17.55 -5.36 -19.62
CA SER A 63 -16.40 -4.77 -18.89
C SER A 63 -15.36 -4.14 -19.83
N SER A 64 -15.77 -3.64 -21.00
CA SER A 64 -14.87 -3.12 -22.04
C SER A 64 -15.50 -1.92 -22.73
N VAL A 65 -14.75 -0.81 -22.74
CA VAL A 65 -15.04 0.38 -23.54
C VAL A 65 -14.05 0.42 -24.69
N LEU A 66 -14.56 0.47 -25.93
CA LEU A 66 -13.71 0.59 -27.12
C LEU A 66 -13.46 2.06 -27.42
N LEU A 67 -12.18 2.42 -27.48
CA LEU A 67 -11.73 3.78 -27.72
C LEU A 67 -11.06 3.87 -29.11
N PRO A 68 -11.63 4.61 -30.07
CA PRO A 68 -10.99 4.78 -31.38
C PRO A 68 -9.74 5.65 -31.26
N VAL A 69 -8.64 5.21 -31.83
CA VAL A 69 -7.37 5.96 -31.84
C VAL A 69 -6.81 6.02 -33.25
N ALA A 70 -6.18 7.15 -33.60
CA ALA A 70 -5.44 7.35 -34.83
C ALA A 70 -3.93 7.32 -34.55
N LEU A 71 -3.25 6.30 -35.02
CA LEU A 71 -1.80 6.17 -34.91
C LEU A 71 -1.13 6.75 -36.17
N ASN A 72 -0.13 7.58 -35.96
CA ASN A 72 0.71 8.11 -37.01
C ASN A 72 1.93 7.21 -37.24
N PRO A 73 2.57 7.25 -38.41
CA PRO A 73 3.82 6.55 -38.66
C PRO A 73 4.90 6.97 -37.66
N HIS A 74 5.60 5.99 -37.10
CA HIS A 74 6.68 6.20 -36.12
C HIS A 74 7.68 5.05 -36.18
N ASN A 75 8.96 5.38 -35.97
CA ASN A 75 10.06 4.41 -36.04
C ASN A 75 10.36 3.75 -34.68
N ALA A 76 10.10 4.45 -33.57
CA ALA A 76 10.36 3.95 -32.26
C ALA A 76 9.15 3.21 -31.70
N ALA A 77 9.29 1.93 -31.35
CA ALA A 77 8.31 1.21 -30.57
C ALA A 77 8.27 1.74 -29.14
N PHE A 78 7.09 1.78 -28.51
CA PHE A 78 6.94 2.31 -27.16
C PHE A 78 5.89 1.57 -26.34
N SER A 79 6.07 1.59 -25.02
CA SER A 79 5.06 1.17 -24.05
C SER A 79 4.44 2.40 -23.39
N LEU A 80 3.15 2.36 -23.14
CA LEU A 80 2.37 3.45 -22.52
C LEU A 80 1.56 2.92 -21.35
N VAL A 81 1.57 3.66 -20.25
CA VAL A 81 0.66 3.50 -19.11
C VAL A 81 0.04 4.85 -18.81
N CYS A 82 -1.27 4.89 -18.67
CA CYS A 82 -1.96 6.11 -18.25
C CYS A 82 -3.22 5.83 -17.44
N VAL A 83 -3.53 6.75 -16.53
CA VAL A 83 -4.75 6.80 -15.73
C VAL A 83 -5.28 8.23 -15.81
N SER A 84 -6.57 8.36 -16.01
CA SER A 84 -7.30 9.62 -15.98
C SER A 84 -8.49 9.47 -15.05
N ASP A 85 -8.55 10.31 -14.04
CA ASP A 85 -9.61 10.40 -13.06
C ASP A 85 -10.58 11.51 -13.48
N GLY A 86 -11.84 11.16 -13.65
CA GLY A 86 -12.89 12.10 -14.03
C GLY A 86 -13.53 12.72 -12.80
N HIS A 87 -13.58 14.04 -12.74
CA HIS A 87 -14.13 14.75 -11.59
C HIS A 87 -15.56 14.33 -11.26
N GLY A 88 -15.81 14.10 -9.97
CA GLY A 88 -17.14 13.89 -9.40
C GLY A 88 -17.95 15.20 -9.32
N GLY A 89 -19.27 15.05 -9.27
CA GLY A 89 -20.19 16.17 -9.07
C GLY A 89 -20.95 16.60 -10.32
N ALA A 90 -22.07 17.27 -10.08
CA ALA A 90 -23.02 17.65 -11.12
C ALA A 90 -22.42 18.48 -12.27
N PRO A 91 -21.54 19.47 -12.02
CA PRO A 91 -20.94 20.26 -13.09
C PRO A 91 -20.10 19.44 -14.08
N TYR A 92 -19.53 18.32 -13.65
CA TYR A 92 -18.60 17.48 -14.41
C TYR A 92 -19.27 16.26 -15.07
N PHE A 93 -20.51 16.39 -15.49
CA PHE A 93 -21.35 15.27 -15.92
C PHE A 93 -20.91 14.55 -17.21
N LYS A 94 -19.88 15.03 -17.90
CA LYS A 94 -19.20 14.38 -19.03
C LYS A 94 -17.73 14.02 -18.71
N SER A 95 -17.34 14.01 -17.44
CA SER A 95 -15.95 13.76 -17.03
C SER A 95 -15.42 12.40 -17.47
N GLN A 96 -16.29 11.36 -17.51
CA GLN A 96 -15.89 10.06 -18.09
C GLN A 96 -15.45 10.16 -19.57
N LYS A 97 -16.10 11.04 -20.36
CA LYS A 97 -15.65 11.31 -21.74
C LYS A 97 -14.36 12.12 -21.75
N GLY A 98 -14.24 13.08 -20.83
CA GLY A 98 -13.00 13.83 -20.64
C GLY A 98 -11.81 12.93 -20.36
N ALA A 99 -11.99 11.92 -19.49
CA ALA A 99 -10.98 10.90 -19.20
C ALA A 99 -10.67 10.01 -20.41
N GLU A 100 -11.66 9.60 -21.19
CA GLU A 100 -11.48 8.89 -22.46
C GLU A 100 -10.65 9.72 -23.45
N PHE A 101 -10.98 11.01 -23.60
CA PHE A 101 -10.23 11.93 -24.46
C PHE A 101 -8.79 12.15 -24.00
N ALA A 102 -8.56 12.16 -22.70
CA ALA A 102 -7.21 12.27 -22.15
C ALA A 102 -6.35 11.05 -22.52
N ILE A 103 -6.85 9.83 -22.38
CA ILE A 103 -6.16 8.60 -22.78
C ILE A 103 -5.95 8.56 -24.31
N GLN A 104 -7.00 8.87 -25.08
CA GLN A 104 -6.91 8.93 -26.53
C GLN A 104 -5.84 9.94 -26.97
N THR A 105 -5.82 11.12 -26.33
CA THR A 105 -4.81 12.15 -26.60
C THR A 105 -3.39 11.66 -26.31
N ALA A 106 -3.18 10.94 -25.18
CA ALA A 106 -1.87 10.37 -24.85
C ALA A 106 -1.37 9.42 -25.94
N ILE A 107 -2.23 8.49 -26.38
CA ILE A 107 -1.87 7.49 -27.41
C ILE A 107 -1.53 8.17 -28.73
N GLU A 108 -2.41 9.04 -29.22
CA GLU A 108 -2.26 9.68 -30.54
C GLU A 108 -1.08 10.67 -30.58
N MET A 109 -0.91 11.47 -29.52
CA MET A 109 0.20 12.42 -29.40
C MET A 109 1.56 11.70 -29.36
N LEU A 110 1.65 10.60 -28.62
CA LEU A 110 2.89 9.84 -28.53
C LEU A 110 3.20 9.18 -29.88
N SER A 111 2.24 8.53 -30.55
CA SER A 111 2.49 7.93 -31.86
C SER A 111 2.99 8.94 -32.89
N GLU A 112 2.51 10.20 -32.86
CA GLU A 112 2.97 11.24 -33.77
C GLU A 112 4.35 11.82 -33.43
N SER A 113 4.71 11.81 -32.14
CA SER A 113 5.85 12.58 -31.63
C SER A 113 6.97 11.74 -31.04
N ILE A 114 6.81 10.42 -30.91
CA ILE A 114 7.71 9.55 -30.15
C ILE A 114 9.17 9.63 -30.64
N ASP A 115 9.40 9.70 -31.95
CA ASP A 115 10.75 9.81 -32.53
C ASP A 115 11.43 11.13 -32.12
N LYS A 116 10.66 12.23 -32.10
CA LYS A 116 11.16 13.55 -31.67
C LYS A 116 11.40 13.59 -30.17
N ILE A 117 10.53 12.92 -29.39
CA ILE A 117 10.65 12.78 -27.95
C ILE A 117 11.90 11.96 -27.61
N ALA A 118 12.14 10.83 -28.30
CA ALA A 118 13.34 10.02 -28.14
C ALA A 118 14.61 10.88 -28.28
N LEU A 119 14.69 11.62 -29.36
CA LEU A 119 15.83 12.50 -29.62
C LEU A 119 16.00 13.59 -28.55
N ALA A 120 14.91 14.18 -28.06
CA ALA A 120 14.96 15.18 -26.99
C ALA A 120 15.44 14.58 -25.66
N LEU A 121 15.00 13.35 -25.32
CA LEU A 121 15.45 12.61 -24.14
C LEU A 121 16.94 12.26 -24.20
N GLU A 122 17.43 11.77 -25.37
CA GLU A 122 18.84 11.51 -25.60
C GLU A 122 19.72 12.77 -25.41
N LYS A 123 19.22 13.90 -25.88
CA LYS A 123 19.91 15.21 -25.77
C LYS A 123 19.67 15.90 -24.42
N LYS A 124 18.83 15.34 -23.55
CA LYS A 124 18.43 15.93 -22.26
C LYS A 124 17.80 17.34 -22.39
N GLU A 125 17.05 17.57 -23.46
CA GLU A 125 16.34 18.83 -23.72
C GLU A 125 15.01 18.91 -22.95
N TYR A 126 15.02 18.62 -21.62
CA TYR A 126 13.81 18.43 -20.81
C TYR A 126 12.91 19.66 -20.75
N THR A 127 13.46 20.86 -20.57
CA THR A 127 12.64 22.11 -20.52
C THR A 127 11.82 22.31 -21.79
N ARG A 128 12.42 22.09 -22.95
CA ARG A 128 11.74 22.20 -24.23
C ARG A 128 10.72 21.07 -24.43
N LEU A 129 11.08 19.86 -24.01
CA LEU A 129 10.20 18.69 -24.07
C LEU A 129 8.95 18.93 -23.21
N ASN A 130 9.10 19.40 -21.98
CA ASN A 130 8.00 19.70 -21.05
C ASN A 130 7.02 20.71 -21.64
N ALA A 131 7.53 21.83 -22.16
CA ALA A 131 6.70 22.86 -22.78
C ALA A 131 5.92 22.34 -24.01
N ASN A 132 6.57 21.51 -24.83
CA ASN A 132 5.93 20.91 -26.00
C ASN A 132 4.87 19.87 -25.61
N LEU A 133 5.16 19.00 -24.65
CA LEU A 133 4.23 17.97 -24.18
C LEU A 133 2.98 18.60 -23.58
N SER A 134 3.12 19.51 -22.62
CA SER A 134 1.98 20.15 -21.96
C SER A 134 1.10 20.93 -22.94
N THR A 135 1.70 21.76 -23.79
CA THR A 135 0.95 22.57 -24.76
C THR A 135 0.24 21.70 -25.79
N SER A 136 0.92 20.69 -26.33
CA SER A 136 0.34 19.78 -27.35
C SER A 136 -0.76 18.93 -26.77
N PHE A 137 -0.60 18.45 -25.53
CA PHE A 137 -1.58 17.62 -24.86
C PHE A 137 -2.89 18.39 -24.62
N VAL A 138 -2.80 19.54 -23.97
CA VAL A 138 -3.98 20.38 -23.67
C VAL A 138 -4.72 20.76 -24.95
N ARG A 139 -3.99 21.20 -25.98
CA ARG A 139 -4.58 21.55 -27.26
C ARG A 139 -5.38 20.38 -27.86
N ARG A 140 -4.81 19.19 -27.92
CA ARG A 140 -5.45 18.01 -28.50
C ARG A 140 -6.65 17.55 -27.66
N TRP A 141 -6.55 17.61 -26.34
CA TRP A 141 -7.68 17.31 -25.47
C TRP A 141 -8.85 18.27 -25.71
N ILE A 142 -8.60 19.59 -25.80
CA ILE A 142 -9.60 20.60 -26.16
C ILE A 142 -10.22 20.31 -27.54
N GLN A 143 -9.45 19.93 -28.52
CA GLN A 143 -9.94 19.55 -29.85
C GLN A 143 -10.92 18.38 -29.79
N LYS A 144 -10.64 17.36 -29.00
CA LYS A 144 -11.57 16.22 -28.79
C LYS A 144 -12.86 16.64 -28.07
N VAL A 145 -12.78 17.53 -27.09
CA VAL A 145 -13.96 18.13 -26.48
C VAL A 145 -14.80 18.90 -27.53
N MET A 146 -14.16 19.72 -28.37
CA MET A 146 -14.85 20.42 -29.45
C MET A 146 -15.50 19.43 -30.44
N GLU A 147 -14.83 18.35 -30.80
CA GLU A 147 -15.41 17.33 -31.66
C GLU A 147 -16.66 16.68 -31.05
N ASP A 148 -16.66 16.37 -29.74
CA ASP A 148 -17.83 15.83 -29.06
C ASP A 148 -19.00 16.84 -29.03
N VAL A 149 -18.70 18.07 -28.69
CA VAL A 149 -19.72 19.17 -28.71
C VAL A 149 -20.34 19.31 -30.10
N ALA A 150 -19.53 19.32 -31.16
CA ALA A 150 -20.02 19.48 -32.54
C ALA A 150 -20.78 18.26 -33.09
N ARG A 151 -20.47 17.07 -32.62
CA ARG A 151 -21.11 15.81 -33.04
C ARG A 151 -22.39 15.51 -32.25
N THR A 152 -22.53 16.03 -31.03
CA THR A 152 -23.72 15.88 -30.22
C THR A 152 -24.86 16.70 -30.84
N ASP A 153 -26.03 16.08 -31.02
CA ASP A 153 -27.21 16.81 -31.49
C ASP A 153 -27.53 17.95 -30.52
N ARG A 154 -27.85 19.12 -31.06
CA ARG A 154 -28.07 20.33 -30.25
C ARG A 154 -29.22 20.16 -29.24
N GLY A 155 -30.29 19.47 -29.64
CA GLY A 155 -31.42 19.20 -28.76
C GLY A 155 -31.04 18.28 -27.62
N VAL A 156 -30.33 17.19 -27.91
CA VAL A 156 -29.79 16.23 -26.91
C VAL A 156 -28.87 16.95 -25.91
N PHE A 157 -27.97 17.80 -26.40
CA PHE A 157 -27.06 18.54 -25.52
C PHE A 157 -27.79 19.50 -24.59
N LEU A 158 -28.84 20.18 -25.10
CA LEU A 158 -29.68 21.07 -24.27
C LEU A 158 -30.51 20.28 -23.25
N GLU A 159 -30.97 19.07 -23.58
CA GLU A 159 -31.61 18.17 -22.63
C GLU A 159 -30.68 17.79 -21.49
N GLU A 160 -29.44 17.36 -21.81
CA GLU A 160 -28.41 17.06 -20.81
C GLU A 160 -28.08 18.25 -19.90
N LEU A 161 -28.01 19.48 -20.47
CA LEU A 161 -27.83 20.71 -19.70
C LEU A 161 -29.03 21.01 -18.81
N ASN A 162 -30.24 20.80 -19.28
CA ASN A 162 -31.44 21.08 -18.49
C ASN A 162 -31.57 20.12 -17.30
N GLU A 163 -31.10 18.90 -17.40
CA GLU A 163 -30.98 17.99 -16.25
C GLU A 163 -30.02 18.54 -15.18
N LEU A 164 -28.90 19.20 -15.58
CA LEU A 164 -27.98 19.83 -14.65
C LEU A 164 -28.64 20.94 -13.81
N LYS A 165 -29.67 21.61 -14.32
CA LYS A 165 -30.36 22.72 -13.63
C LYS A 165 -30.94 22.29 -12.28
N GLU A 166 -31.42 21.05 -12.18
CA GLU A 166 -31.99 20.52 -10.93
C GLU A 166 -30.88 20.24 -9.89
N ASP A 167 -29.68 19.89 -10.33
CA ASP A 167 -28.56 19.50 -9.48
C ASP A 167 -27.63 20.68 -9.13
N ASP A 168 -27.36 21.59 -10.11
CA ASP A 168 -26.53 22.79 -9.95
C ASP A 168 -26.99 23.92 -10.91
N GLU A 169 -27.92 24.76 -10.45
CA GLU A 169 -28.44 25.88 -11.23
C GLU A 169 -27.36 26.92 -11.61
N LYS A 170 -26.31 27.06 -10.78
CA LYS A 170 -25.21 28.01 -11.02
C LYS A 170 -24.34 27.54 -12.18
N ALA A 171 -23.90 26.29 -12.17
CA ALA A 171 -23.14 25.70 -13.26
C ALA A 171 -23.99 25.62 -14.53
N TRP A 172 -25.28 25.22 -14.42
CA TRP A 172 -26.20 25.21 -15.54
C TRP A 172 -26.27 26.56 -16.24
N LYS A 173 -26.43 27.65 -15.48
CA LYS A 173 -26.55 29.00 -16.07
C LYS A 173 -25.31 29.38 -16.88
N VAL A 174 -24.11 29.13 -16.34
CA VAL A 174 -22.84 29.42 -17.04
C VAL A 174 -22.75 28.63 -18.35
N TYR A 175 -22.98 27.33 -18.31
CA TYR A 175 -22.89 26.49 -19.49
C TYR A 175 -23.97 26.79 -20.53
N TYR A 176 -25.18 27.12 -20.08
CA TYR A 176 -26.28 27.50 -20.96
C TYR A 176 -25.99 28.83 -21.69
N ASP A 177 -25.47 29.83 -20.99
CA ASP A 177 -25.10 31.12 -21.57
C ASP A 177 -23.94 31.00 -22.60
N GLU A 178 -23.03 30.05 -22.41
CA GLU A 178 -21.92 29.79 -23.31
C GLU A 178 -22.21 28.81 -24.44
N PHE A 179 -23.33 28.08 -24.37
CA PHE A 179 -23.62 26.96 -25.28
C PHE A 179 -23.56 27.32 -26.76
N ASP A 180 -24.21 28.42 -27.16
CA ASP A 180 -24.23 28.84 -28.59
C ASP A 180 -22.86 29.23 -29.10
N ALA A 181 -22.04 29.86 -28.27
CA ALA A 181 -20.67 30.20 -28.59
C ALA A 181 -19.79 28.94 -28.74
N ALA A 182 -19.91 28.00 -27.78
CA ALA A 182 -19.18 26.74 -27.81
C ALA A 182 -19.52 25.90 -29.04
N TYR A 183 -20.82 25.73 -29.32
CA TYR A 183 -21.32 24.97 -30.46
C TYR A 183 -20.87 25.59 -31.79
N GLY A 184 -20.91 26.94 -31.88
CA GLY A 184 -20.42 27.68 -33.06
C GLY A 184 -18.92 27.48 -33.31
N LEU A 185 -18.09 27.59 -32.27
CA LEU A 185 -16.65 27.37 -32.37
C LEU A 185 -16.32 25.90 -32.73
N ALA A 186 -16.98 24.94 -32.11
CA ALA A 186 -16.83 23.52 -32.37
C ALA A 186 -17.23 23.15 -33.82
N SER A 187 -18.34 23.72 -34.32
CA SER A 187 -18.80 23.53 -35.70
C SER A 187 -17.81 24.11 -36.71
N GLN A 188 -17.25 25.30 -36.47
CA GLN A 188 -16.20 25.89 -37.31
C GLN A 188 -14.96 24.99 -37.33
N TYR A 189 -14.50 24.50 -36.19
CA TYR A 189 -13.38 23.58 -36.11
C TYR A 189 -13.61 22.31 -36.96
N MET A 190 -14.77 21.67 -36.84
CA MET A 190 -15.13 20.49 -37.63
C MET A 190 -15.18 20.76 -39.12
N ASN A 191 -15.61 21.94 -39.53
CA ASN A 191 -15.64 22.33 -40.94
C ASN A 191 -14.20 22.50 -41.49
N LEU A 192 -13.28 23.08 -40.71
CA LEU A 192 -11.86 23.15 -41.11
C LEU A 192 -11.25 21.74 -41.24
N CYS A 193 -11.53 20.84 -40.32
CA CYS A 193 -11.04 19.46 -40.39
C CYS A 193 -11.57 18.69 -41.62
N ARG A 194 -12.79 18.98 -42.10
CA ARG A 194 -13.39 18.33 -43.28
C ARG A 194 -12.93 18.90 -44.62
N ASN A 195 -12.60 20.18 -44.65
CA ASN A 195 -12.26 20.92 -45.86
C ASN A 195 -10.91 21.63 -45.69
N PRO A 196 -9.79 20.89 -45.68
CA PRO A 196 -8.48 21.48 -45.46
C PRO A 196 -8.09 22.43 -46.59
N VAL A 197 -7.83 23.71 -46.28
CA VAL A 197 -7.36 24.75 -47.22
C VAL A 197 -5.86 24.98 -47.00
N GLU A 198 -5.07 24.77 -48.02
CA GLU A 198 -3.63 24.44 -48.03
C GLU A 198 -2.63 25.38 -47.30
N LYS A 199 -2.94 26.53 -46.73
CA LYS A 199 -1.88 27.43 -46.21
C LYS A 199 -2.05 28.09 -44.85
N ASP A 200 -3.22 28.20 -44.24
CA ASP A 200 -3.42 28.93 -42.98
C ASP A 200 -4.15 28.14 -41.86
N GLU A 201 -4.42 26.88 -42.10
CA GLU A 201 -5.22 26.00 -41.22
C GLU A 201 -4.71 25.93 -39.76
N ASN A 202 -3.39 25.77 -39.59
CA ASN A 202 -2.80 25.70 -38.26
C ASN A 202 -3.04 26.97 -37.43
N LYS A 203 -3.05 28.15 -38.07
CA LYS A 203 -3.28 29.42 -37.38
C LYS A 203 -4.75 29.60 -36.99
N GLU A 204 -5.65 29.20 -37.86
CA GLU A 204 -7.09 29.31 -37.63
C GLU A 204 -7.55 28.29 -36.57
N GLN A 205 -7.11 27.03 -36.66
CA GLN A 205 -7.34 26.02 -35.64
C GLN A 205 -6.81 26.47 -34.28
N VAL A 206 -5.55 26.96 -34.18
CA VAL A 206 -4.99 27.51 -32.95
C VAL A 206 -5.82 28.66 -32.39
N SER A 207 -6.42 29.48 -33.27
CA SER A 207 -7.31 30.57 -32.83
C SER A 207 -8.62 30.05 -32.23
N LEU A 208 -9.20 29.00 -32.86
CA LEU A 208 -10.44 28.37 -32.33
C LEU A 208 -10.18 27.66 -31.01
N ASP A 209 -9.11 26.89 -30.90
CA ASP A 209 -8.69 26.23 -29.66
C ASP A 209 -8.57 27.23 -28.49
N LYS A 210 -7.90 28.37 -28.73
CA LYS A 210 -7.72 29.44 -27.73
C LYS A 210 -9.02 30.14 -27.35
N LYS A 211 -9.98 30.25 -28.25
CA LYS A 211 -11.28 30.84 -27.96
C LYS A 211 -12.12 29.87 -27.12
N PHE A 212 -12.15 28.60 -27.53
CA PHE A 212 -12.90 27.56 -26.83
C PHE A 212 -12.34 27.28 -25.42
N SER A 213 -11.00 27.28 -25.28
CA SER A 213 -10.35 27.04 -23.96
C SER A 213 -10.69 28.11 -22.90
N LYS A 214 -11.26 29.24 -23.28
CA LYS A 214 -11.71 30.30 -22.37
C LYS A 214 -13.16 30.11 -21.89
N LEU A 215 -13.88 29.15 -22.45
CA LEU A 215 -15.25 28.87 -22.07
C LEU A 215 -15.27 27.88 -20.89
N ASP A 216 -16.11 28.15 -19.91
CA ASP A 216 -16.30 27.29 -18.74
C ASP A 216 -17.01 25.96 -19.09
N ILE A 217 -17.72 25.91 -20.21
CA ILE A 217 -18.41 24.71 -20.70
C ILE A 217 -17.48 23.49 -20.87
N LYS A 218 -16.17 23.70 -21.06
CA LYS A 218 -15.18 22.62 -21.08
C LYS A 218 -15.08 21.88 -19.75
N SER A 219 -15.49 22.52 -18.65
CA SER A 219 -15.42 21.94 -17.30
C SER A 219 -16.33 20.71 -17.15
N MET A 220 -17.37 20.57 -17.98
CA MET A 220 -18.20 19.34 -18.01
C MET A 220 -17.35 18.07 -18.25
N TYR A 221 -16.21 18.20 -18.92
CA TYR A 221 -15.26 17.12 -19.26
C TYR A 221 -14.06 17.08 -18.30
N GLY A 222 -14.13 17.77 -17.15
CA GLY A 222 -13.00 17.90 -16.23
C GLY A 222 -12.45 16.56 -15.77
N CYS A 223 -11.14 16.39 -15.91
CA CYS A 223 -10.42 15.19 -15.48
C CYS A 223 -8.95 15.47 -15.21
N THR A 224 -8.32 14.59 -14.47
CA THR A 224 -6.87 14.52 -14.26
C THR A 224 -6.22 13.69 -15.37
N ILE A 225 -4.89 13.59 -15.38
CA ILE A 225 -4.14 12.64 -16.20
C ILE A 225 -2.79 12.33 -15.60
N ALA A 226 -2.42 11.06 -15.54
CA ALA A 226 -1.08 10.56 -15.25
C ALA A 226 -0.62 9.69 -16.41
N VAL A 227 0.53 10.00 -16.99
CA VAL A 227 1.09 9.32 -18.17
C VAL A 227 2.53 8.92 -17.91
N TYR A 228 2.82 7.65 -18.15
CA TYR A 228 4.18 7.12 -18.26
C TYR A 228 4.35 6.48 -19.64
N PHE A 229 5.48 6.69 -20.28
CA PHE A 229 5.85 5.98 -21.50
C PHE A 229 7.35 5.66 -21.52
N ARG A 230 7.68 4.58 -22.20
CA ARG A 230 9.05 4.12 -22.39
C ARG A 230 9.28 3.74 -23.84
N ILE A 231 10.44 4.11 -24.38
CA ILE A 231 10.89 3.70 -25.70
C ILE A 231 11.49 2.30 -25.58
N LYS A 232 10.91 1.33 -26.30
CA LYS A 232 11.35 -0.08 -26.23
C LYS A 232 12.81 -0.20 -26.67
N GLU A 233 13.50 -1.20 -26.13
CA GLU A 233 14.91 -1.51 -26.41
C GLU A 233 15.91 -0.39 -26.05
N THR A 234 15.45 0.65 -25.35
CA THR A 234 16.28 1.73 -24.84
C THR A 234 16.07 1.90 -23.33
N PRO A 235 16.99 2.58 -22.63
CA PRO A 235 16.75 2.98 -21.23
C PRO A 235 15.85 4.21 -21.10
N LEU A 236 15.39 4.80 -22.22
CA LEU A 236 14.67 6.07 -22.25
C LEU A 236 13.22 5.89 -21.84
N TRP A 237 12.80 6.66 -20.88
CA TRP A 237 11.43 6.77 -20.41
C TRP A 237 11.11 8.20 -20.01
N TYR A 238 9.85 8.53 -19.97
CA TYR A 238 9.37 9.81 -19.47
C TYR A 238 7.97 9.67 -18.87
N ALA A 239 7.57 10.68 -18.08
CA ALA A 239 6.26 10.73 -17.48
C ALA A 239 5.79 12.18 -17.29
N PHE A 240 4.51 12.38 -17.12
CA PHE A 240 3.92 13.66 -16.70
C PHE A 240 2.56 13.42 -16.06
N LYS A 241 2.13 14.37 -15.23
CA LYS A 241 0.78 14.35 -14.66
C LYS A 241 0.19 15.74 -14.53
N VAL A 242 -1.15 15.80 -14.49
CA VAL A 242 -1.98 16.92 -14.04
C VAL A 242 -2.98 16.35 -13.04
N GLY A 243 -3.10 16.96 -11.88
CA GLY A 243 -3.97 16.50 -10.81
C GLY A 243 -3.23 15.65 -9.80
N ASP A 244 -4.00 14.93 -9.00
CA ASP A 244 -3.61 14.17 -7.82
C ASP A 244 -3.42 12.67 -8.05
N SER A 245 -3.64 12.19 -9.28
CA SER A 245 -3.28 10.82 -9.65
C SER A 245 -1.81 10.54 -9.39
N ASP A 246 -1.48 9.32 -8.96
CA ASP A 246 -0.13 8.92 -8.59
C ASP A 246 0.61 8.14 -9.68
N ILE A 247 1.93 8.36 -9.77
CA ILE A 247 2.87 7.53 -10.52
C ILE A 247 3.94 7.04 -9.55
N LEU A 248 3.92 5.75 -9.20
CA LEU A 248 4.95 5.12 -8.41
C LEU A 248 5.81 4.20 -9.27
N MET A 249 7.12 4.25 -9.05
CA MET A 249 8.09 3.43 -9.77
C MET A 249 9.00 2.69 -8.81
N SER A 250 9.29 1.44 -9.09
CA SER A 250 10.31 0.67 -8.39
C SER A 250 11.62 0.75 -9.15
N PHE A 251 12.64 1.25 -8.47
CA PHE A 251 14.03 1.11 -8.86
C PHE A 251 14.69 0.19 -7.82
N ASP A 252 15.20 -0.94 -8.26
CA ASP A 252 15.65 -2.03 -7.40
C ASP A 252 14.49 -2.62 -6.56
N GLU A 253 14.39 -2.34 -5.26
CA GLU A 253 13.34 -2.88 -4.38
C GLU A 253 12.49 -1.79 -3.72
N GLU A 254 12.80 -0.52 -3.96
CA GLU A 254 12.10 0.60 -3.35
C GLU A 254 11.15 1.27 -4.33
N TYR A 255 9.91 1.55 -3.87
CA TYR A 255 8.93 2.35 -4.61
C TYR A 255 9.09 3.83 -4.26
N ILE A 256 9.21 4.65 -5.29
CA ILE A 256 9.33 6.10 -5.18
C ILE A 256 8.32 6.81 -6.09
N LYS A 257 7.96 8.04 -5.75
CA LYS A 257 7.27 8.98 -6.63
C LYS A 257 8.33 9.79 -7.41
N PRO A 258 8.53 9.56 -8.71
CA PRO A 258 9.52 10.31 -9.48
C PRO A 258 9.05 11.72 -9.82
N ILE A 259 7.76 11.99 -9.72
CA ILE A 259 7.11 13.29 -9.92
C ILE A 259 6.60 13.77 -8.56
N ALA A 260 6.99 14.97 -8.15
CA ALA A 260 6.47 15.58 -6.94
C ALA A 260 4.97 15.84 -7.05
N ASP A 261 4.28 15.82 -5.90
CA ASP A 261 2.87 16.15 -5.86
C ASP A 261 2.66 17.64 -6.20
N ASP A 262 1.57 17.93 -6.91
CA ASP A 262 1.20 19.30 -7.25
C ASP A 262 0.76 20.03 -5.96
N PRO A 263 1.45 21.11 -5.56
CA PRO A 263 1.11 21.86 -4.35
C PRO A 263 -0.25 22.55 -4.41
N GLN A 264 -0.88 22.62 -5.58
CA GLN A 264 -2.24 23.13 -5.75
C GLN A 264 -3.31 22.06 -5.48
N CYS A 265 -2.92 20.79 -5.39
CA CYS A 265 -3.81 19.69 -5.01
C CYS A 265 -3.76 19.53 -3.49
N TYR A 266 -4.86 19.85 -2.79
CA TYR A 266 -5.01 19.67 -1.35
C TYR A 266 -6.47 19.38 -0.98
N GLU A 267 -6.68 18.47 -0.06
CA GLU A 267 -8.01 17.99 0.32
C GLU A 267 -8.85 17.56 -0.91
N ASN A 268 -9.95 18.26 -1.19
CA ASN A 268 -10.85 18.00 -2.32
C ASN A 268 -10.58 18.93 -3.52
N VAL A 269 -9.47 19.69 -3.50
CA VAL A 269 -9.09 20.58 -4.61
C VAL A 269 -8.02 19.90 -5.43
N THR A 270 -8.29 19.68 -6.70
CA THR A 270 -7.32 19.11 -7.65
C THR A 270 -7.18 19.97 -8.90
N THR A 271 -6.01 19.99 -9.51
CA THR A 271 -5.80 20.58 -10.84
C THR A 271 -6.36 19.66 -11.91
N SER A 272 -6.87 20.24 -12.97
CA SER A 272 -7.63 19.55 -14.00
C SER A 272 -7.25 20.00 -15.40
N LEU A 273 -7.44 19.13 -16.40
CA LEU A 273 -7.28 19.47 -17.82
C LEU A 273 -8.23 20.58 -18.28
N CYS A 274 -9.34 20.81 -17.56
CA CYS A 274 -10.29 21.89 -17.85
C CYS A 274 -9.90 23.24 -17.23
N ASN A 275 -8.86 23.35 -16.41
CA ASN A 275 -8.42 24.63 -15.84
C ASN A 275 -7.87 25.58 -16.90
N ASP A 276 -8.00 26.90 -16.70
CA ASP A 276 -7.56 27.91 -17.66
C ASP A 276 -6.03 27.91 -17.88
N ASP A 277 -5.26 27.78 -16.80
CA ASP A 277 -3.79 27.82 -16.82
C ASP A 277 -3.18 26.40 -16.74
N VAL A 278 -3.89 25.36 -17.15
CA VAL A 278 -3.51 23.96 -16.99
C VAL A 278 -2.11 23.62 -17.55
N VAL A 279 -1.64 24.27 -18.58
CA VAL A 279 -0.28 24.06 -19.13
C VAL A 279 0.81 24.26 -18.06
N ARG A 280 0.57 25.12 -17.07
CA ARG A 280 1.51 25.39 -15.96
C ARG A 280 1.42 24.36 -14.84
N ASN A 281 0.33 23.61 -14.81
CA ASN A 281 0.05 22.61 -13.77
C ASN A 281 0.60 21.22 -14.12
N PHE A 282 1.23 21.08 -15.30
CA PHE A 282 1.90 19.83 -15.65
C PHE A 282 3.12 19.61 -14.76
N CYS A 283 3.15 18.49 -14.07
CA CYS A 283 4.25 18.02 -13.27
C CYS A 283 5.06 16.97 -14.03
N PHE A 284 6.39 17.03 -13.93
CA PHE A 284 7.34 16.19 -14.65
C PHE A 284 8.33 15.50 -13.70
N PRO A 285 9.00 14.41 -14.13
CA PRO A 285 9.95 13.71 -13.29
C PRO A 285 11.17 14.58 -12.92
N ASP A 286 11.68 14.40 -11.70
CA ASP A 286 12.99 14.91 -11.32
C ASP A 286 14.08 14.19 -12.17
N GLU A 287 14.96 14.98 -12.78
CA GLU A 287 15.99 14.51 -13.72
C GLU A 287 16.92 13.45 -13.10
N LYS A 288 17.11 13.46 -11.77
CA LYS A 288 17.94 12.47 -11.06
C LYS A 288 17.45 11.04 -11.26
N TYR A 289 16.17 10.82 -11.56
CA TYR A 289 15.60 9.49 -11.79
C TYR A 289 15.69 9.03 -13.25
N LEU A 290 15.83 9.94 -14.21
CA LEU A 290 15.80 9.65 -15.64
C LEU A 290 16.99 8.83 -16.15
N ASN A 291 18.05 8.70 -15.36
CA ASN A 291 19.21 7.85 -15.67
C ASN A 291 19.04 6.39 -15.20
N ARG A 292 17.91 6.04 -14.57
CA ARG A 292 17.61 4.70 -14.04
C ARG A 292 16.41 4.13 -14.80
N VAL A 293 16.44 2.83 -15.08
CA VAL A 293 15.30 2.13 -15.72
C VAL A 293 14.42 1.53 -14.63
N PRO A 294 13.14 1.94 -14.54
CA PRO A 294 12.25 1.37 -13.53
C PRO A 294 11.91 -0.09 -13.85
N LYS A 295 11.90 -0.93 -12.83
CA LYS A 295 11.49 -2.34 -12.90
C LYS A 295 9.97 -2.47 -12.96
N THR A 296 9.28 -1.66 -12.18
CA THR A 296 7.83 -1.64 -12.10
C THR A 296 7.34 -0.21 -12.14
N ILE A 297 6.26 0.01 -12.85
CA ILE A 297 5.59 1.28 -12.98
C ILE A 297 4.11 1.05 -12.69
N LEU A 298 3.56 1.87 -11.79
CA LEU A 298 2.15 1.83 -11.41
C LEU A 298 1.60 3.25 -11.42
N CYS A 299 0.58 3.46 -12.24
CA CYS A 299 -0.21 4.69 -12.28
C CYS A 299 -1.57 4.39 -11.65
N SER A 300 -2.04 5.24 -10.76
CA SER A 300 -3.33 5.06 -10.09
C SER A 300 -4.10 6.38 -9.97
N SER A 301 -5.45 6.30 -9.95
CA SER A 301 -6.27 7.42 -9.49
C SER A 301 -6.11 7.61 -7.97
N ASP A 302 -6.53 8.75 -7.46
CA ASP A 302 -6.50 9.08 -6.04
C ASP A 302 -7.33 8.10 -5.20
N GLY A 303 -8.39 7.51 -5.77
CA GLY A 303 -9.20 6.47 -5.14
C GLY A 303 -8.38 5.28 -4.62
N VAL A 304 -7.24 4.94 -5.28
CA VAL A 304 -6.31 3.93 -4.77
C VAL A 304 -5.55 4.45 -3.56
N ALA A 305 -4.90 5.61 -3.67
CA ALA A 305 -4.09 6.19 -2.60
C ALA A 305 -4.95 6.50 -1.36
N ASN A 306 -6.13 7.11 -1.55
CA ASN A 306 -7.08 7.47 -0.50
C ASN A 306 -7.72 6.24 0.20
N SER A 307 -7.54 5.04 -0.35
CA SER A 307 -7.95 3.78 0.30
C SER A 307 -6.95 3.28 1.34
N PHE A 308 -5.79 3.91 1.49
CA PHE A 308 -4.78 3.57 2.48
C PHE A 308 -4.60 4.71 3.49
N THR A 309 -4.23 4.35 4.71
CA THR A 309 -4.03 5.33 5.80
C THR A 309 -2.75 6.16 5.62
N ASP A 310 -1.78 5.63 4.91
CA ASP A 310 -0.51 6.30 4.59
C ASP A 310 0.17 5.69 3.35
N GLU A 311 1.19 6.38 2.82
CA GLU A 311 1.94 5.98 1.63
C GLU A 311 2.72 4.67 1.83
N GLU A 312 3.11 4.32 3.06
CA GLU A 312 3.82 3.08 3.34
C GLU A 312 2.94 1.84 3.10
N PHE A 313 1.64 1.92 3.44
CA PHE A 313 0.70 0.83 3.14
C PHE A 313 0.45 0.71 1.64
N LEU A 314 0.38 1.83 0.91
CA LEU A 314 0.28 1.84 -0.55
C LEU A 314 1.51 1.16 -1.18
N LYS A 315 2.72 1.50 -0.74
CA LYS A 315 3.97 0.87 -1.20
C LYS A 315 4.01 -0.63 -0.89
N LYS A 316 3.54 -1.04 0.29
CA LYS A 316 3.42 -2.46 0.66
C LYS A 316 2.44 -3.21 -0.25
N PHE A 317 1.32 -2.59 -0.60
CA PHE A 317 0.38 -3.17 -1.56
C PHE A 317 1.04 -3.39 -2.93
N TYR A 318 1.77 -2.40 -3.44
CA TYR A 318 2.47 -2.51 -4.72
C TYR A 318 3.62 -3.53 -4.68
N THR A 319 4.37 -3.60 -3.59
CA THR A 319 5.39 -4.64 -3.36
C THR A 319 4.75 -6.03 -3.38
N LYS A 320 3.56 -6.19 -2.81
CA LYS A 320 2.82 -7.46 -2.86
C LYS A 320 2.41 -7.84 -4.28
N LEU A 321 1.98 -6.88 -5.12
CA LEU A 321 1.66 -7.15 -6.53
C LEU A 321 2.89 -7.60 -7.31
N GLN A 322 4.02 -6.93 -7.12
CA GLN A 322 5.31 -7.32 -7.71
C GLN A 322 5.69 -8.75 -7.30
N PHE A 323 5.62 -9.05 -6.01
CA PHE A 323 5.95 -10.36 -5.45
C PHE A 323 5.01 -11.45 -5.99
N SER A 324 3.70 -11.17 -6.10
CA SER A 324 2.72 -12.09 -6.69
C SER A 324 3.06 -12.40 -8.16
N CYS A 325 3.44 -11.39 -8.93
CA CYS A 325 3.84 -11.56 -10.33
C CYS A 325 5.11 -12.41 -10.47
N ASP A 326 6.10 -12.18 -9.59
CA ASP A 326 7.35 -12.92 -9.54
C ASP A 326 7.17 -14.38 -9.09
N GLU A 327 6.23 -14.66 -8.18
CA GLU A 327 6.03 -16.01 -7.63
C GLU A 327 4.97 -16.82 -8.37
N ASP A 328 3.83 -16.22 -8.69
CA ASP A 328 2.68 -16.94 -9.24
C ASP A 328 2.46 -16.68 -10.73
N GLY A 329 3.05 -15.61 -11.24
CA GLY A 329 2.92 -15.19 -12.63
C GLY A 329 1.82 -14.15 -12.88
N PRO A 330 1.79 -13.58 -14.09
CA PRO A 330 0.96 -12.42 -14.41
C PRO A 330 -0.55 -12.70 -14.40
N GLU A 331 -0.99 -13.90 -14.80
CA GLU A 331 -2.41 -14.22 -14.88
C GLU A 331 -3.06 -14.24 -13.49
N LYS A 332 -2.38 -14.83 -12.50
CA LYS A 332 -2.86 -14.85 -11.12
C LYS A 332 -2.84 -13.47 -10.51
N THR A 333 -1.77 -12.69 -10.74
CA THR A 333 -1.67 -11.31 -10.28
C THR A 333 -2.78 -10.44 -10.86
N ALA A 334 -3.10 -10.59 -12.15
CA ALA A 334 -4.21 -9.89 -12.79
C ALA A 334 -5.57 -10.26 -12.15
N SER A 335 -5.78 -11.52 -11.78
CA SER A 335 -7.00 -11.94 -11.05
C SER A 335 -7.06 -11.32 -9.66
N GLU A 336 -5.95 -11.35 -8.91
CA GLU A 336 -5.85 -10.74 -7.59
C GLU A 336 -6.12 -9.22 -7.61
N ILE A 337 -5.60 -8.50 -8.62
CA ILE A 337 -5.88 -7.07 -8.79
C ILE A 337 -7.38 -6.84 -9.03
N LYS A 338 -8.01 -7.59 -9.94
CA LYS A 338 -9.45 -7.47 -10.25
C LYS A 338 -10.36 -7.76 -9.06
N GLU A 339 -9.92 -8.63 -8.15
CA GLU A 339 -10.66 -8.95 -6.91
C GLU A 339 -10.41 -7.92 -5.81
N THR A 340 -9.17 -7.42 -5.71
CA THR A 340 -8.74 -6.55 -4.61
C THR A 340 -9.16 -5.09 -4.80
N LEU A 341 -9.02 -4.53 -6.02
CA LEU A 341 -9.33 -3.11 -6.27
C LEU A 341 -10.78 -2.73 -5.89
N PRO A 342 -11.83 -3.48 -6.30
CA PRO A 342 -13.20 -3.14 -5.89
C PRO A 342 -13.41 -3.20 -4.37
N LEU A 343 -12.67 -4.09 -3.68
CA LEU A 343 -12.75 -4.19 -2.23
C LEU A 343 -12.05 -3.02 -1.54
N LEU A 344 -10.93 -2.55 -2.10
CA LEU A 344 -10.23 -1.35 -1.64
C LEU A 344 -11.15 -0.12 -1.78
N GLY A 345 -11.71 0.14 -2.95
CA GLY A 345 -12.65 1.24 -3.16
C GLY A 345 -13.86 1.17 -2.21
N LYS A 346 -14.45 -0.02 -2.02
CA LYS A 346 -15.61 -0.20 -1.14
C LYS A 346 -15.30 0.02 0.35
N LYS A 347 -14.12 -0.39 0.83
CA LYS A 347 -13.73 -0.32 2.25
C LYS A 347 -12.95 0.95 2.59
N GLY A 348 -12.30 1.56 1.60
CA GLY A 348 -11.45 2.73 1.71
C GLY A 348 -12.15 4.01 1.28
N SER A 349 -11.70 4.61 0.16
CA SER A 349 -12.17 5.92 -0.31
C SER A 349 -13.67 5.99 -0.63
N GLY A 350 -14.24 4.91 -1.12
CA GLY A 350 -15.60 4.89 -1.67
C GLY A 350 -15.70 5.46 -3.09
N ASP A 351 -14.63 6.01 -3.62
CA ASP A 351 -14.53 6.63 -4.93
C ASP A 351 -14.26 5.62 -6.05
N ASP A 352 -14.31 6.08 -7.31
CA ASP A 352 -13.84 5.31 -8.45
C ASP A 352 -12.36 4.95 -8.23
N ILE A 353 -11.96 3.80 -8.74
CA ILE A 353 -10.63 3.28 -8.47
C ILE A 353 -10.00 2.73 -9.74
N SER A 354 -8.86 3.27 -10.13
CA SER A 354 -8.13 2.87 -11.33
C SER A 354 -6.68 2.58 -11.06
N LEU A 355 -6.18 1.49 -11.63
CA LEU A 355 -4.79 1.09 -11.58
C LEU A 355 -4.34 0.58 -12.94
N ALA A 356 -3.26 1.15 -13.46
CA ALA A 356 -2.58 0.68 -14.66
C ALA A 356 -1.08 0.53 -14.39
N GLY A 357 -0.43 -0.43 -15.05
CA GLY A 357 0.98 -0.62 -14.80
C GLY A 357 1.71 -1.53 -15.77
N ILE A 358 3.03 -1.49 -15.62
CA ILE A 358 3.98 -2.43 -16.21
C ILE A 358 4.77 -3.05 -15.07
N ILE A 359 4.73 -4.38 -14.95
CA ILE A 359 5.53 -5.13 -13.99
C ILE A 359 6.55 -5.97 -14.77
N SER A 360 7.84 -5.75 -14.49
CA SER A 360 8.90 -6.63 -14.94
C SER A 360 9.08 -7.73 -13.92
N TYR A 361 9.02 -8.99 -14.34
CA TYR A 361 9.01 -10.14 -13.44
C TYR A 361 9.89 -11.29 -13.94
N ASP A 362 10.28 -12.16 -13.02
CA ASP A 362 10.94 -13.43 -13.32
C ASP A 362 10.33 -14.54 -12.46
N ASN A 363 9.35 -15.25 -12.99
CA ASN A 363 8.69 -16.37 -12.34
C ASN A 363 9.35 -17.73 -12.62
N SER A 364 10.57 -17.73 -13.18
CA SER A 364 11.35 -18.95 -13.38
C SER A 364 11.80 -19.57 -12.04
N LEU A 365 12.08 -20.85 -12.04
CA LEU A 365 12.59 -21.53 -10.85
C LEU A 365 13.91 -20.91 -10.35
N GLU A 366 14.78 -20.51 -11.26
CA GLU A 366 16.04 -19.85 -10.91
C GLU A 366 15.81 -18.44 -10.34
N GLY A 367 14.91 -17.64 -10.93
CA GLY A 367 14.54 -16.32 -10.40
C GLY A 367 13.96 -16.41 -8.99
N LYS A 368 13.08 -17.37 -8.74
CA LYS A 368 12.52 -17.63 -7.40
C LYS A 368 13.61 -18.00 -6.40
N LYS A 369 14.52 -18.88 -6.78
CA LYS A 369 15.65 -19.29 -5.94
C LYS A 369 16.53 -18.10 -5.58
N GLN A 370 16.92 -17.29 -6.57
CA GLN A 370 17.76 -16.10 -6.35
C GLN A 370 17.10 -15.08 -5.40
N ARG A 371 15.78 -14.83 -5.53
CA ARG A 371 15.07 -13.95 -4.61
C ARG A 371 15.06 -14.50 -3.18
N ARG A 372 14.77 -15.80 -3.01
CA ARG A 372 14.83 -16.44 -1.69
C ARG A 372 16.23 -16.32 -1.06
N GLU A 373 17.28 -16.59 -1.81
CA GLU A 373 18.67 -16.44 -1.36
C GLU A 373 19.00 -14.97 -0.98
N SER A 374 18.54 -14.00 -1.77
CA SER A 374 18.71 -12.58 -1.46
C SER A 374 18.03 -12.19 -0.14
N VAL A 375 16.79 -12.61 0.06
CA VAL A 375 16.05 -12.35 1.30
C VAL A 375 16.73 -13.00 2.51
N LEU A 376 17.20 -14.24 2.37
CA LEU A 376 17.92 -14.95 3.43
C LEU A 376 19.24 -14.26 3.80
N ASN A 377 19.99 -13.79 2.80
CA ASN A 377 21.24 -13.06 3.03
C ASN A 377 21.00 -11.72 3.77
N LYS A 378 19.98 -10.97 3.37
CA LYS A 378 19.57 -9.73 4.06
C LYS A 378 19.13 -10.01 5.50
N ALA A 379 18.33 -11.05 5.71
CA ALA A 379 17.89 -11.43 7.05
C ALA A 379 19.08 -11.82 7.95
N ALA A 380 20.06 -12.54 7.42
CA ALA A 380 21.28 -12.89 8.14
C ALA A 380 22.11 -11.65 8.52
N GLU A 381 22.18 -10.66 7.64
CA GLU A 381 22.84 -9.38 7.92
C GLU A 381 22.08 -8.57 8.97
N CYS A 382 20.76 -8.44 8.86
CA CYS A 382 19.92 -7.79 9.85
C CYS A 382 20.07 -8.42 11.23
N SER A 383 20.10 -9.77 11.31
CA SER A 383 20.30 -10.50 12.57
C SER A 383 21.63 -10.17 13.23
N LYS A 384 22.73 -10.10 12.44
CA LYS A 384 24.06 -9.71 12.97
C LYS A 384 24.06 -8.30 13.56
N ASN A 385 23.24 -7.41 13.00
CA ASN A 385 23.12 -6.01 13.44
C ASN A 385 22.04 -5.82 14.52
N GLY A 386 21.32 -6.86 14.93
CA GLY A 386 20.26 -6.81 15.92
C GLY A 386 18.94 -6.17 15.41
N ASN A 387 18.75 -6.06 14.09
CA ASN A 387 17.58 -5.44 13.45
C ASN A 387 16.50 -6.50 13.12
N TYR A 388 15.96 -7.15 14.13
CA TYR A 388 15.02 -8.27 13.97
C TYR A 388 13.65 -7.85 13.41
N ASP A 389 13.18 -6.63 13.69
CA ASP A 389 11.92 -6.10 13.15
C ASP A 389 11.93 -6.05 11.61
N VAL A 390 13.09 -5.76 11.02
CA VAL A 390 13.27 -5.75 9.55
C VAL A 390 13.11 -7.15 8.96
N ILE A 391 13.55 -8.20 9.68
CA ILE A 391 13.48 -9.60 9.22
C ILE A 391 12.02 -10.03 9.05
N GLU A 392 11.14 -9.66 9.96
CA GLU A 392 9.70 -9.96 9.85
C GLU A 392 9.12 -9.35 8.57
N GLY A 393 9.46 -8.10 8.28
CA GLY A 393 9.04 -7.43 7.04
C GLY A 393 9.54 -8.14 5.78
N LEU A 394 10.81 -8.58 5.77
CA LEU A 394 11.40 -9.33 4.66
C LEU A 394 10.72 -10.69 4.44
N PHE A 395 10.33 -11.38 5.52
CA PHE A 395 9.72 -12.70 5.44
C PHE A 395 8.21 -12.67 5.23
N LYS A 396 7.55 -11.56 5.53
CA LYS A 396 6.10 -11.42 5.48
C LYS A 396 5.47 -11.92 4.16
N PRO A 397 5.98 -11.59 2.96
CA PRO A 397 5.40 -12.09 1.71
C PRO A 397 5.37 -13.62 1.59
N TYR A 398 6.35 -14.31 2.18
CA TYR A 398 6.43 -15.78 2.22
C TYR A 398 5.57 -16.36 3.34
N LEU A 399 5.53 -15.71 4.51
CA LEU A 399 4.72 -16.11 5.65
C LEU A 399 3.21 -16.04 5.32
N ASP A 400 2.76 -15.01 4.62
CA ASP A 400 1.39 -14.84 4.16
C ASP A 400 0.95 -15.99 3.22
N ARG A 401 1.92 -16.68 2.59
CA ARG A 401 1.71 -17.85 1.71
C ARG A 401 1.88 -19.18 2.43
N ASN A 402 2.01 -19.16 3.75
CA ASN A 402 2.28 -20.35 4.57
C ASN A 402 3.56 -21.11 4.17
N ASP A 403 4.60 -20.42 3.71
CA ASP A 403 5.88 -21.03 3.38
C ASP A 403 6.53 -21.63 4.64
N GLY A 404 6.69 -22.96 4.64
CA GLY A 404 7.17 -23.68 5.82
C GLY A 404 8.63 -23.38 6.16
N ASP A 405 9.48 -23.06 5.16
CA ASP A 405 10.89 -22.73 5.39
C ASP A 405 11.01 -21.37 6.08
N PHE A 406 10.30 -20.36 5.55
CA PHE A 406 10.31 -19.03 6.14
C PHE A 406 9.67 -19.00 7.52
N ARG A 407 8.62 -19.79 7.78
CA ARG A 407 8.05 -19.92 9.13
C ARG A 407 9.05 -20.45 10.13
N ARG A 408 9.83 -21.49 9.76
CA ARG A 408 10.88 -22.05 10.63
C ARG A 408 12.00 -21.07 10.89
N LEU A 409 12.45 -20.37 9.86
CA LEU A 409 13.49 -19.35 9.99
C LEU A 409 13.01 -18.17 10.85
N MET A 410 11.75 -17.73 10.69
CA MET A 410 11.19 -16.67 11.52
C MET A 410 11.17 -17.06 13.01
N ALA A 411 10.69 -18.26 13.33
CA ALA A 411 10.70 -18.75 14.70
C ALA A 411 12.14 -18.84 15.26
N TYR A 412 13.11 -19.19 14.45
CA TYR A 412 14.53 -19.20 14.87
C TYR A 412 15.05 -17.77 15.12
N TYR A 413 14.71 -16.81 14.29
CA TYR A 413 15.09 -15.40 14.51
C TYR A 413 14.35 -14.80 15.73
N ASP A 414 13.09 -15.15 15.95
CA ASP A 414 12.36 -14.77 17.15
C ASP A 414 13.07 -15.30 18.43
N TYR A 415 13.57 -16.54 18.38
CA TYR A 415 14.38 -17.11 19.46
C TYR A 415 15.70 -16.35 19.65
N MET A 416 16.41 -16.02 18.60
CA MET A 416 17.68 -15.28 18.68
C MET A 416 17.46 -13.89 19.30
N GLU A 417 16.39 -13.20 18.93
CA GLU A 417 16.04 -11.90 19.53
C GLU A 417 15.66 -12.03 21.01
N ALA A 418 14.86 -13.03 21.37
CA ALA A 418 14.54 -13.30 22.76
C ALA A 418 15.82 -13.54 23.58
N ARG A 419 16.79 -14.28 23.02
CA ARG A 419 18.09 -14.52 23.64
C ARG A 419 18.89 -13.23 23.84
N ARG A 420 18.92 -12.35 22.83
CA ARG A 420 19.59 -11.04 22.93
C ARG A 420 18.95 -10.16 24.01
N LEU A 421 17.63 -10.15 24.07
CA LEU A 421 16.88 -9.37 25.07
C LEU A 421 17.03 -9.94 26.48
N ALA A 422 17.26 -11.23 26.64
CA ALA A 422 17.52 -11.85 27.94
C ALA A 422 18.75 -11.26 28.64
N ASP A 423 19.78 -10.85 27.89
CA ASP A 423 20.97 -10.21 28.43
C ASP A 423 20.68 -8.82 29.03
N ILE A 424 19.56 -8.19 28.65
CA ILE A 424 19.11 -6.88 29.17
C ILE A 424 18.32 -7.03 30.47
N GLY A 425 17.71 -8.21 30.70
CA GLY A 425 16.90 -8.53 31.87
C GLY A 425 15.42 -8.73 31.55
N VAL A 426 14.64 -9.06 32.59
CA VAL A 426 13.20 -9.31 32.47
C VAL A 426 12.44 -7.99 32.34
N ASN A 427 11.98 -7.70 31.14
CA ASN A 427 11.17 -6.52 30.83
C ASN A 427 10.07 -6.87 29.82
N THR A 428 9.19 -5.91 29.52
CA THR A 428 8.08 -6.12 28.59
C THR A 428 8.54 -6.58 27.20
N ASN A 429 9.60 -5.99 26.66
CA ASN A 429 10.11 -6.36 25.33
C ASN A 429 10.64 -7.80 25.32
N PHE A 430 11.40 -8.20 26.34
CA PHE A 430 11.87 -9.57 26.47
C PHE A 430 10.70 -10.55 26.61
N LEU A 431 9.73 -10.29 27.46
CA LEU A 431 8.58 -11.16 27.66
C LEU A 431 7.73 -11.30 26.39
N THR A 432 7.50 -10.20 25.67
CA THR A 432 6.80 -10.20 24.38
C THR A 432 7.51 -11.08 23.36
N GLN A 433 8.81 -10.89 23.20
CA GLN A 433 9.60 -11.64 22.23
C GLN A 433 9.78 -13.10 22.63
N TRP A 434 9.96 -13.37 23.92
CA TRP A 434 10.01 -14.73 24.43
C TRP A 434 8.70 -15.48 24.13
N ASN A 435 7.55 -14.86 24.37
CA ASN A 435 6.24 -15.45 24.08
C ASN A 435 6.07 -15.74 22.59
N LYS A 436 6.44 -14.79 21.72
CA LYS A 436 6.39 -14.95 20.27
C LYS A 436 7.24 -16.14 19.83
N ALA A 437 8.50 -16.20 20.29
CA ALA A 437 9.42 -17.30 19.99
C ALA A 437 8.90 -18.65 20.50
N TYR A 438 8.41 -18.69 21.75
CA TYR A 438 7.91 -19.91 22.38
C TYR A 438 6.68 -20.46 21.65
N SER A 439 5.70 -19.62 21.32
CA SER A 439 4.50 -20.00 20.59
C SER A 439 4.81 -20.49 19.18
N SER A 440 5.67 -19.76 18.45
CA SER A 440 6.09 -20.14 17.10
C SER A 440 6.84 -21.47 17.07
N MET A 441 7.80 -21.66 18.00
CA MET A 441 8.58 -22.90 18.12
C MET A 441 7.71 -24.10 18.53
N THR A 442 6.74 -23.90 19.43
CA THR A 442 5.81 -24.94 19.87
C THR A 442 4.91 -25.37 18.71
N CYS A 443 4.41 -24.43 17.94
CA CYS A 443 3.60 -24.71 16.75
C CYS A 443 4.38 -25.57 15.74
N ILE A 444 5.63 -25.19 15.45
CA ILE A 444 6.50 -25.93 14.50
C ILE A 444 6.89 -27.32 15.04
N ALA A 445 7.17 -27.42 16.35
CA ALA A 445 7.51 -28.70 16.98
C ALA A 445 6.37 -29.73 16.89
N ASN A 446 5.12 -29.28 16.86
CA ASN A 446 3.93 -30.12 16.73
C ASN A 446 3.60 -30.48 15.27
N ASP A 447 4.26 -29.86 14.28
CA ASP A 447 4.07 -30.20 12.86
C ASP A 447 4.90 -31.43 12.48
N PHE A 448 4.28 -32.59 12.46
CA PHE A 448 4.92 -33.90 12.20
C PHE A 448 5.51 -34.07 10.80
N SER A 449 5.26 -33.18 9.85
CA SER A 449 5.71 -33.28 8.47
C SER A 449 7.24 -33.04 8.27
N GLN A 450 7.96 -32.59 9.32
CA GLN A 450 9.25 -31.94 9.20
C GLN A 450 10.39 -32.65 10.01
N ARG A 451 10.68 -33.88 9.69
CA ARG A 451 11.65 -34.72 10.45
C ARG A 451 13.10 -34.18 10.53
N ASN A 452 13.59 -33.50 9.50
CA ASN A 452 15.00 -33.11 9.42
C ASN A 452 15.43 -31.89 10.28
N PHE A 453 14.49 -31.05 10.71
CA PHE A 453 14.77 -29.87 11.56
C PHE A 453 14.37 -30.07 13.04
N HIS A 454 13.79 -31.19 13.36
CA HIS A 454 13.14 -31.44 14.64
C HIS A 454 14.10 -31.37 15.85
N SER A 455 15.35 -31.82 15.71
CA SER A 455 16.33 -31.79 16.81
C SER A 455 16.72 -30.35 17.22
N LYS A 456 17.00 -29.49 16.24
CA LYS A 456 17.38 -28.07 16.48
C LYS A 456 16.24 -27.26 17.07
N ILE A 457 15.02 -27.51 16.60
CA ILE A 457 13.82 -26.83 17.14
C ILE A 457 13.54 -27.27 18.56
N LYS A 458 13.66 -28.57 18.86
CA LYS A 458 13.52 -29.08 20.22
C LYS A 458 14.59 -28.50 21.15
N GLU A 459 15.84 -28.43 20.70
CA GLU A 459 16.93 -27.83 21.45
C GLU A 459 16.64 -26.35 21.75
N ALA A 460 16.24 -25.57 20.73
CA ALA A 460 15.88 -24.16 20.90
C ALA A 460 14.67 -23.97 21.84
N LEU A 461 13.67 -24.85 21.76
CA LEU A 461 12.50 -24.82 22.65
C LEU A 461 12.91 -25.13 24.11
N GLU A 462 13.78 -26.09 24.34
CA GLU A 462 14.33 -26.36 25.69
C GLU A 462 15.16 -25.19 26.22
N GLN A 463 15.94 -24.54 25.34
CA GLN A 463 16.68 -23.33 25.71
C GLN A 463 15.73 -22.18 26.04
N LEU A 464 14.62 -21.98 25.31
CA LEU A 464 13.60 -21.00 25.63
C LEU A 464 12.92 -21.26 26.98
N LYS A 465 12.59 -22.51 27.30
CA LYS A 465 11.99 -22.89 28.60
C LYS A 465 12.90 -22.53 29.78
N ASN A 466 14.22 -22.68 29.62
CA ASN A 466 15.20 -22.36 30.64
C ASN A 466 15.62 -20.87 30.64
N MET A 467 15.39 -20.15 29.55
CA MET A 467 15.85 -18.77 29.39
C MET A 467 15.18 -17.83 30.42
N LEU A 468 13.87 -17.86 30.53
CA LEU A 468 13.14 -16.96 31.43
C LEU A 468 13.49 -17.18 32.91
N PRO A 469 13.53 -18.43 33.45
CA PRO A 469 14.01 -18.67 34.80
C PRO A 469 15.46 -18.20 35.05
N ASN A 470 16.36 -18.43 34.10
CA ASN A 470 17.75 -18.00 34.22
C ASN A 470 17.91 -16.48 34.18
N THR A 471 17.14 -15.78 33.33
CA THR A 471 17.14 -14.32 33.28
C THR A 471 16.58 -13.72 34.59
N ILE A 472 15.54 -14.33 35.18
CA ILE A 472 15.02 -13.94 36.51
C ILE A 472 16.11 -14.09 37.57
N ASP A 473 16.86 -15.20 37.58
CA ASP A 473 17.93 -15.43 38.55
C ASP A 473 19.03 -14.36 38.43
N GLN A 474 19.40 -14.06 37.21
CA GLN A 474 20.43 -13.06 36.91
C GLN A 474 20.00 -11.65 37.34
N GLU A 475 18.74 -11.27 37.08
CA GLU A 475 18.19 -9.97 37.46
C GLU A 475 18.08 -9.82 38.99
N ILE A 476 17.63 -10.84 39.69
CA ILE A 476 17.59 -10.84 41.17
C ILE A 476 19.00 -10.73 41.75
N CYS A 477 20.00 -11.35 41.13
CA CYS A 477 21.38 -11.20 41.58
C CYS A 477 21.92 -9.78 41.37
N ASN A 478 21.62 -9.15 40.23
CA ASN A 478 22.23 -7.91 39.83
C ASN A 478 21.46 -6.66 40.29
N ARG A 479 20.13 -6.72 40.32
CA ARG A 479 19.25 -5.56 40.50
C ARG A 479 18.24 -5.72 41.64
N PHE A 480 18.49 -6.65 42.58
CA PHE A 480 17.59 -7.01 43.66
C PHE A 480 16.95 -5.81 44.39
N HIS A 481 17.72 -4.74 44.67
CA HIS A 481 17.25 -3.56 45.41
C HIS A 481 16.25 -2.68 44.64
N GLU A 482 16.15 -2.84 43.34
CA GLU A 482 15.22 -2.11 42.46
C GLU A 482 13.89 -2.84 42.28
N ILE A 483 13.84 -4.14 42.63
CA ILE A 483 12.70 -5.02 42.45
C ILE A 483 11.76 -4.93 43.64
N THR A 484 10.47 -4.81 43.38
CA THR A 484 9.41 -4.85 44.39
C THR A 484 8.33 -5.86 44.00
N TYR A 485 7.53 -6.32 44.95
CA TYR A 485 6.36 -7.15 44.65
C TYR A 485 5.43 -6.52 43.62
N ASN A 486 5.16 -5.22 43.75
CA ASN A 486 4.29 -4.51 42.79
C ASN A 486 4.91 -4.41 41.40
N SER A 487 6.23 -4.16 41.28
CA SER A 487 6.90 -4.11 39.98
C SER A 487 6.85 -5.44 39.23
N ILE A 488 6.94 -6.58 39.97
CA ILE A 488 6.77 -7.90 39.36
C ILE A 488 5.33 -8.08 38.86
N ASN A 489 4.34 -7.71 39.69
CA ASN A 489 2.93 -7.81 39.29
C ASN A 489 2.60 -6.97 38.07
N ASP A 490 3.04 -5.71 38.03
CA ASP A 490 2.78 -4.81 36.94
C ASP A 490 3.45 -5.28 35.63
N LEU A 491 4.63 -5.87 35.72
CA LEU A 491 5.35 -6.46 34.60
C LEU A 491 4.60 -7.64 33.98
N PHE A 492 4.05 -8.56 34.80
CA PHE A 492 3.43 -9.78 34.27
C PHE A 492 1.93 -9.63 33.96
N ARG A 493 1.25 -8.60 34.48
CA ARG A 493 -0.20 -8.40 34.30
C ARG A 493 -0.68 -8.50 32.84
N PRO A 494 -0.08 -7.81 31.86
CA PRO A 494 -0.54 -7.89 30.47
C PRO A 494 -0.45 -9.28 29.85
N PHE A 495 0.53 -10.07 30.30
CA PHE A 495 0.79 -11.41 29.76
C PHE A 495 -0.09 -12.48 30.40
N ILE A 496 -0.45 -12.32 31.69
CA ILE A 496 -1.36 -13.22 32.40
C ILE A 496 -2.75 -13.19 31.75
N GLU A 497 -3.20 -12.06 31.25
CA GLU A 497 -4.48 -11.96 30.55
C GLU A 497 -4.51 -12.79 29.25
N SER A 498 -3.38 -12.92 28.56
CA SER A 498 -3.27 -13.68 27.30
C SER A 498 -2.99 -15.16 27.53
N GLU A 499 -2.09 -15.49 28.44
CA GLU A 499 -1.62 -16.87 28.74
C GLU A 499 -1.54 -17.12 30.24
N PRO A 500 -2.69 -17.27 30.94
CA PRO A 500 -2.77 -17.22 32.41
C PRO A 500 -1.85 -18.23 33.11
N ASN A 501 -1.81 -19.47 32.61
CA ASN A 501 -1.11 -20.53 33.30
C ASN A 501 0.42 -20.39 33.26
N ILE A 502 0.96 -20.01 32.08
CA ILE A 502 2.40 -19.87 31.86
C ILE A 502 2.95 -18.67 32.64
N TYR A 503 2.31 -17.53 32.49
CA TYR A 503 2.83 -16.30 33.08
C TYR A 503 2.54 -16.20 34.59
N SER A 504 1.45 -16.77 35.09
CA SER A 504 1.23 -16.90 36.54
C SER A 504 2.31 -17.75 37.19
N PHE A 505 2.73 -18.83 36.52
CA PHE A 505 3.83 -19.66 37.05
C PHE A 505 5.15 -18.88 37.10
N TYR A 506 5.58 -18.26 36.02
CA TYR A 506 6.84 -17.51 35.98
C TYR A 506 6.82 -16.28 36.89
N LYS A 507 5.68 -15.61 37.01
CA LYS A 507 5.48 -14.52 37.98
C LYS A 507 5.75 -14.99 39.37
N VAL A 508 5.11 -16.09 39.80
CA VAL A 508 5.27 -16.64 41.16
C VAL A 508 6.69 -17.17 41.37
N VAL A 509 7.34 -17.74 40.36
CA VAL A 509 8.76 -18.11 40.43
C VAL A 509 9.63 -16.88 40.69
N TYR A 510 9.36 -15.77 40.03
CA TYR A 510 10.08 -14.52 40.21
C TYR A 510 9.85 -13.96 41.64
N GLU A 511 8.61 -13.92 42.10
CA GLU A 511 8.24 -13.47 43.42
C GLU A 511 8.89 -14.32 44.50
N TYR A 512 8.87 -15.65 44.32
CA TYR A 512 9.52 -16.58 45.27
C TYR A 512 11.03 -16.33 45.34
N LYS A 513 11.73 -16.22 44.24
CA LYS A 513 13.17 -15.97 44.19
C LYS A 513 13.53 -14.62 44.82
N TRP A 514 12.73 -13.59 44.55
CA TRP A 514 12.90 -12.28 45.13
C TRP A 514 12.68 -12.27 46.63
N ILE A 515 11.60 -12.88 47.16
CA ILE A 515 11.32 -12.93 48.60
C ILE A 515 12.36 -13.81 49.34
N TYR A 516 12.83 -14.87 48.71
CA TYR A 516 13.92 -15.68 49.25
C TYR A 516 15.19 -14.83 49.43
N LYS A 517 15.50 -13.97 48.45
CA LYS A 517 16.63 -13.04 48.55
C LYS A 517 16.43 -11.97 49.61
N CYS A 518 15.21 -11.47 49.82
CA CYS A 518 14.87 -10.59 50.93
C CYS A 518 15.16 -11.25 52.29
N TYR A 519 14.78 -12.50 52.41
CA TYR A 519 15.05 -13.28 53.61
C TYR A 519 16.56 -13.48 53.86
N GLU A 520 17.34 -13.89 52.86
CA GLU A 520 18.80 -14.05 52.96
C GLU A 520 19.51 -12.74 53.36
N LYS A 521 19.01 -11.60 52.90
CA LYS A 521 19.57 -10.27 53.20
C LYS A 521 19.07 -9.66 54.51
N GLY A 522 18.23 -10.40 55.27
CA GLY A 522 17.70 -9.91 56.53
C GLY A 522 16.64 -8.81 56.43
N LEU A 523 16.03 -8.62 55.25
CA LEU A 523 14.96 -7.63 54.99
C LEU A 523 13.61 -8.18 55.47
N PHE A 524 13.50 -8.46 56.78
CA PHE A 524 12.38 -9.19 57.36
C PHE A 524 11.02 -8.48 57.31
N MET A 525 10.97 -7.17 57.26
CA MET A 525 9.70 -6.43 57.08
C MET A 525 9.13 -6.68 55.67
N THR A 526 9.93 -6.48 54.65
CA THR A 526 9.56 -6.76 53.24
C THR A 526 9.20 -8.21 53.04
N PHE A 527 9.96 -9.13 53.63
CA PHE A 527 9.66 -10.56 53.63
C PHE A 527 8.27 -10.86 54.24
N HIS A 528 7.96 -10.31 55.41
CA HIS A 528 6.71 -10.55 56.09
C HIS A 528 5.50 -9.98 55.31
N GLU A 529 5.61 -8.80 54.76
CA GLU A 529 4.54 -8.15 53.98
C GLU A 529 4.17 -8.93 52.71
N ALA A 530 5.14 -9.47 51.99
CA ALA A 530 4.92 -10.20 50.75
C ALA A 530 4.61 -11.71 50.98
N PHE A 531 5.05 -12.29 52.08
CA PHE A 531 4.99 -13.73 52.37
C PHE A 531 3.60 -14.34 52.13
N TYR A 532 2.56 -13.77 52.73
CA TYR A 532 1.21 -14.33 52.65
C TYR A 532 0.63 -14.22 51.25
N LYS A 533 0.93 -13.15 50.53
CA LYS A 533 0.47 -12.96 49.17
C LYS A 533 1.06 -14.02 48.26
N ILE A 534 2.37 -14.19 48.30
CA ILE A 534 3.09 -15.15 47.44
C ILE A 534 2.72 -16.59 47.82
N THR A 535 2.55 -16.88 49.11
CA THR A 535 2.12 -18.22 49.57
C THR A 535 0.73 -18.58 49.07
N ASN A 536 -0.21 -17.63 49.08
CA ASN A 536 -1.56 -17.83 48.55
C ASN A 536 -1.56 -18.06 47.03
N GLU A 537 -0.75 -17.33 46.29
CA GLU A 537 -0.61 -17.52 44.84
C GLU A 537 0.03 -18.87 44.50
N LEU A 538 1.09 -19.27 45.22
CA LEU A 538 1.70 -20.61 45.09
C LEU A 538 0.68 -21.73 45.33
N THR A 539 -0.13 -21.60 46.42
CA THR A 539 -1.17 -22.58 46.75
C THR A 539 -2.25 -22.61 45.66
N GLY A 540 -2.68 -21.45 45.15
CA GLY A 540 -3.67 -21.37 44.08
C GLY A 540 -3.21 -22.07 42.80
N LEU A 541 -1.95 -21.86 42.41
CA LEU A 541 -1.38 -22.48 41.20
C LEU A 541 -1.18 -24.01 41.34
N GLU A 542 -0.87 -24.52 42.52
CA GLU A 542 -0.72 -25.97 42.76
C GLU A 542 -1.99 -26.76 42.44
N HIS A 543 -3.16 -26.13 42.60
CA HIS A 543 -4.48 -26.75 42.37
C HIS A 543 -5.00 -26.65 40.93
N ILE A 544 -4.29 -26.01 39.98
CA ILE A 544 -4.70 -25.93 38.58
C ILE A 544 -4.55 -27.31 37.93
N GLU A 545 -5.65 -27.86 37.38
CA GLU A 545 -5.69 -29.22 36.82
C GLU A 545 -4.81 -29.45 35.60
N ASN A 546 -4.57 -28.44 34.75
CA ASN A 546 -3.86 -28.57 33.45
C ASN A 546 -2.47 -27.90 33.43
N PHE A 547 -1.63 -28.21 34.41
CA PHE A 547 -0.29 -27.64 34.55
C PHE A 547 0.79 -28.41 33.75
N ASN A 548 0.53 -28.66 32.47
CA ASN A 548 1.35 -29.57 31.64
C ASN A 548 2.44 -28.88 30.78
N PHE A 549 2.59 -27.55 30.83
CA PHE A 549 3.55 -26.82 30.02
C PHE A 549 5.00 -26.87 30.56
N ILE A 550 5.20 -27.21 31.80
CA ILE A 550 6.52 -27.40 32.44
C ILE A 550 6.56 -28.77 33.08
N GLU A 551 7.50 -29.59 32.64
CA GLU A 551 7.80 -30.88 33.26
C GLU A 551 8.17 -30.63 34.73
N ASP A 552 7.55 -31.34 35.66
CA ASP A 552 7.72 -31.13 37.13
C ASP A 552 7.24 -29.77 37.70
N GLY A 553 6.52 -28.93 36.97
CA GLY A 553 6.06 -27.61 37.46
C GLY A 553 5.38 -27.68 38.83
N ARG A 554 4.51 -28.66 39.07
CA ARG A 554 3.88 -28.89 40.40
C ARG A 554 4.90 -29.24 41.49
N ASN A 555 5.89 -30.05 41.20
CA ASN A 555 6.94 -30.40 42.16
C ASN A 555 7.78 -29.18 42.51
N ILE A 556 8.04 -28.31 41.54
CA ILE A 556 8.73 -27.02 41.76
C ILE A 556 7.90 -26.15 42.71
N LEU A 557 6.59 -25.97 42.47
CA LEU A 557 5.70 -25.17 43.31
C LEU A 557 5.63 -25.74 44.73
N ARG A 558 5.48 -27.06 44.92
CA ARG A 558 5.48 -27.73 46.24
C ARG A 558 6.78 -27.50 46.99
N LYS A 559 7.92 -27.60 46.29
CA LYS A 559 9.23 -27.33 46.88
C LYS A 559 9.36 -25.87 47.33
N MET A 560 8.91 -24.93 46.50
CA MET A 560 8.89 -23.51 46.85
C MET A 560 8.00 -23.25 48.08
N LEU A 561 6.78 -23.77 48.07
CA LEU A 561 5.84 -23.64 49.22
C LEU A 561 6.42 -24.21 50.50
N GLY A 562 7.03 -25.40 50.45
CA GLY A 562 7.71 -26.00 51.60
C GLY A 562 8.87 -25.14 52.13
N ASN A 563 9.64 -24.52 51.27
CA ASN A 563 10.70 -23.60 51.67
C ASN A 563 10.15 -22.29 52.27
N MET A 564 9.05 -21.76 51.73
CA MET A 564 8.36 -20.59 52.30
C MET A 564 7.94 -20.84 53.74
N HIS A 565 7.33 -21.99 54.02
CA HIS A 565 6.94 -22.36 55.39
C HIS A 565 8.15 -22.51 56.34
N LYS A 566 9.27 -23.08 55.86
CA LYS A 566 10.51 -23.17 56.63
C LYS A 566 11.08 -21.78 56.96
N MET A 567 11.15 -20.88 55.97
CA MET A 567 11.61 -19.51 56.19
C MET A 567 10.77 -18.78 57.24
N MET A 568 9.43 -18.91 57.17
CA MET A 568 8.54 -18.31 58.18
C MET A 568 8.72 -18.92 59.58
N GLY A 569 8.90 -20.22 59.70
CA GLY A 569 9.20 -20.86 60.97
C GLY A 569 10.48 -20.32 61.59
N ILE A 570 11.55 -20.17 60.83
CA ILE A 570 12.82 -19.58 61.30
C ILE A 570 12.63 -18.11 61.69
N TYR A 571 11.88 -17.36 60.89
CA TYR A 571 11.57 -15.95 61.17
C TYR A 571 10.84 -15.78 62.51
N TRP A 572 9.81 -16.58 62.79
CA TRP A 572 9.09 -16.53 64.08
C TRP A 572 9.96 -16.97 65.22
N TYR A 573 10.76 -18.00 65.03
CA TYR A 573 11.70 -18.47 66.09
C TYR A 573 12.72 -17.37 66.44
N SER A 574 13.35 -16.73 65.48
CA SER A 574 14.32 -15.63 65.70
C SER A 574 13.66 -14.42 66.39
N ARG A 575 12.40 -14.09 66.06
CA ARG A 575 11.66 -13.00 66.70
C ARG A 575 11.23 -13.31 68.15
N SER A 576 10.93 -14.55 68.42
CA SER A 576 10.62 -15.00 69.84
C SER A 576 11.86 -14.99 70.72
N CYS A 577 13.02 -15.35 70.16
CA CYS A 577 14.30 -15.25 70.89
C CYS A 577 14.69 -13.81 71.23
N ILE A 578 14.42 -12.84 70.32
CA ILE A 578 14.69 -11.41 70.59
C ILE A 578 13.72 -10.83 71.61
N LYS A 579 12.46 -11.29 71.68
CA LYS A 579 11.48 -10.84 72.64
C LYS A 579 11.68 -11.48 74.03
N GLY A 580 12.39 -12.58 74.14
CA GLY A 580 12.71 -13.25 75.40
C GLY A 580 13.97 -12.72 76.08
N THR A 581 14.64 -11.76 75.53
CA THR A 581 15.87 -11.13 76.06
C THR A 581 15.64 -9.70 76.56
N VAL A 582 14.39 -9.25 76.74
CA VAL A 582 14.06 -7.96 77.36
C VAL A 582 13.40 -8.23 78.74
#